data_f52a0bffa28261af2e423a97539906e8
#
_entry.id   f52a0bffa28261af2e423a97539906e8
#
_cell.length_a   1.000
_cell.length_b   1.000
_cell.length_c   1.000
_cell.angle_alpha   90.00
_cell.angle_beta   90.00
_cell.angle_gamma   90.00
#
_symmetry.space_group_name_H-M   'P 1'
#
loop_
_entity.id
_entity.type
_entity.pdbx_description
1 polymer ?
#
loop_
_entity_poly.entity_id
_entity_poly.type
_entity_poly.pdbx_seq_one_letter_code
_entity_poly.pdbx_strand_id
1 'polypeptide(L)'
;CALPIFILVALAAVFLFLLFQAWPLIGGDQAANTATIESFTGNRAHNFWQYVGPLVFGTVLVSALSLIIAFFISIGIALFISHYAPKKLATALSYVVDLLAAIPSVIYGLWGGLILVPAIQPVWNWFAKYLRWTYIFDGSLNDPSVADSPSRTVATVAVVLAVMILPIITSVSRDIFMQTPRLQEEAAIGLGATKWEMIKLAVLPFGKSGIVSASMLGLGRALGETMAVLMILSPGLTYSIKLLRASQNQTIAANIAAQYPEADPNIGVPVMIGTGLVLFVITFLVNFVARKITEKASA
;
A
#
# COMPACT_ATOMS: atom_id res chain seq x y z
N CYS A 1 -0.32 -30.00 9.83
CA CYS A 1 -1.24 -29.94 8.65
C CYS A 1 -2.58 -29.27 8.93
N ALA A 2 -3.07 -29.19 10.19
CA ALA A 2 -4.40 -28.62 10.50
C ALA A 2 -4.46 -27.07 10.36
N LEU A 3 -3.42 -26.34 10.74
CA LEU A 3 -3.42 -24.88 10.77
C LEU A 3 -3.60 -24.23 9.37
N PRO A 4 -2.91 -24.66 8.31
CA PRO A 4 -3.11 -24.08 6.96
C PRO A 4 -4.52 -24.36 6.42
N ILE A 5 -5.08 -25.53 6.70
CA ILE A 5 -6.45 -25.90 6.28
C ILE A 5 -7.47 -25.00 7.00
N PHE A 6 -7.29 -24.78 8.30
CA PHE A 6 -8.18 -23.91 9.08
C PHE A 6 -8.16 -22.46 8.54
N ILE A 7 -6.99 -21.92 8.22
CA ILE A 7 -6.86 -20.57 7.64
C ILE A 7 -7.59 -20.50 6.28
N LEU A 8 -7.45 -21.52 5.46
CA LEU A 8 -8.07 -21.58 4.14
C LEU A 8 -9.61 -21.67 4.26
N VAL A 9 -10.12 -22.47 5.19
CA VAL A 9 -11.55 -22.57 5.50
C VAL A 9 -12.08 -21.25 6.04
N ALA A 10 -11.36 -20.59 6.95
CA ALA A 10 -11.76 -19.29 7.49
C ALA A 10 -11.82 -18.21 6.39
N LEU A 11 -10.83 -18.16 5.50
CA LEU A 11 -10.83 -17.22 4.37
C LEU A 11 -11.99 -17.50 3.41
N ALA A 12 -12.27 -18.78 3.11
CA ALA A 12 -13.40 -19.15 2.26
C ALA A 12 -14.74 -18.78 2.92
N ALA A 13 -14.88 -19.00 4.23
CA ALA A 13 -16.08 -18.63 4.98
C ALA A 13 -16.32 -17.12 4.97
N VAL A 14 -15.27 -16.31 5.19
CA VAL A 14 -15.34 -14.85 5.11
C VAL A 14 -15.74 -14.40 3.70
N PHE A 15 -15.11 -14.97 2.67
CA PHE A 15 -15.44 -14.66 1.27
C PHE A 15 -16.91 -14.97 0.96
N LEU A 16 -17.39 -16.15 1.34
CA LEU A 16 -18.79 -16.54 1.12
C LEU A 16 -19.76 -15.63 1.88
N PHE A 17 -19.45 -15.30 3.13
CA PHE A 17 -20.25 -14.36 3.92
C PHE A 17 -20.35 -12.99 3.22
N LEU A 18 -19.22 -12.41 2.81
CA LEU A 18 -19.20 -11.12 2.09
C LEU A 18 -19.96 -11.21 0.77
N LEU A 19 -19.82 -12.33 0.03
CA LEU A 19 -20.52 -12.56 -1.22
C LEU A 19 -22.05 -12.62 -1.03
N PHE A 20 -22.53 -13.37 -0.03
CA PHE A 20 -23.97 -13.45 0.26
C PHE A 20 -24.55 -12.09 0.66
N GLN A 21 -23.84 -11.32 1.45
CA GLN A 21 -24.28 -9.98 1.86
C GLN A 21 -24.21 -8.94 0.72
N ALA A 22 -23.24 -9.05 -0.17
CA ALA A 22 -23.09 -8.15 -1.30
C ALA A 22 -23.93 -8.55 -2.52
N TRP A 23 -24.43 -9.80 -2.57
CA TRP A 23 -25.17 -10.33 -3.72
C TRP A 23 -26.38 -9.47 -4.14
N PRO A 24 -27.24 -8.96 -3.23
CA PRO A 24 -28.35 -8.11 -3.59
C PRO A 24 -27.91 -6.85 -4.35
N LEU A 25 -26.76 -6.30 -4.04
CA LEU A 25 -26.22 -5.08 -4.69
C LEU A 25 -25.57 -5.35 -6.05
N ILE A 26 -25.02 -6.55 -6.25
CA ILE A 26 -24.28 -6.89 -7.47
C ILE A 26 -25.17 -7.59 -8.48
N GLY A 27 -26.05 -8.46 -8.04
CA GLY A 27 -26.91 -9.32 -8.87
C GLY A 27 -28.42 -9.09 -8.71
N GLY A 28 -28.83 -8.12 -7.88
CA GLY A 28 -30.23 -7.80 -7.62
C GLY A 28 -30.86 -6.85 -8.64
N ASP A 29 -32.08 -6.37 -8.34
CA ASP A 29 -32.82 -5.44 -9.16
C ASP A 29 -32.04 -4.09 -9.30
N GLN A 30 -31.70 -3.75 -10.54
CA GLN A 30 -30.88 -2.56 -10.82
C GLN A 30 -31.57 -1.25 -10.34
N ALA A 31 -32.89 -1.16 -10.41
CA ALA A 31 -33.60 0.04 -9.97
C ALA A 31 -33.50 0.23 -8.44
N ALA A 32 -33.69 -0.85 -7.66
CA ALA A 32 -33.56 -0.81 -6.21
C ALA A 32 -32.09 -0.51 -5.79
N ASN A 33 -31.14 -1.10 -6.49
CA ASN A 33 -29.71 -0.86 -6.23
C ASN A 33 -29.31 0.58 -6.55
N THR A 34 -29.81 1.17 -7.62
CA THR A 34 -29.57 2.58 -7.98
C THR A 34 -30.09 3.50 -6.89
N ALA A 35 -31.34 3.34 -6.46
CA ALA A 35 -31.94 4.13 -5.38
C ALA A 35 -31.15 4.02 -4.06
N THR A 36 -30.68 2.81 -3.72
CA THR A 36 -29.87 2.56 -2.53
C THR A 36 -28.54 3.33 -2.59
N ILE A 37 -27.86 3.28 -3.73
CA ILE A 37 -26.56 3.92 -3.91
C ILE A 37 -26.70 5.44 -4.02
N GLU A 38 -27.70 5.95 -4.69
CA GLU A 38 -27.98 7.39 -4.76
C GLU A 38 -28.28 7.98 -3.38
N SER A 39 -29.10 7.30 -2.57
CA SER A 39 -29.40 7.72 -1.21
C SER A 39 -28.16 7.69 -0.32
N PHE A 40 -27.32 6.65 -0.45
CA PHE A 40 -26.08 6.51 0.31
C PHE A 40 -25.02 7.54 -0.08
N THR A 41 -24.87 7.84 -1.37
CA THR A 41 -23.84 8.75 -1.88
C THR A 41 -24.29 10.20 -2.01
N GLY A 42 -25.55 10.51 -1.72
CA GLY A 42 -26.13 11.83 -1.96
C GLY A 42 -26.10 12.21 -3.44
N ASN A 43 -26.53 11.32 -4.32
CA ASN A 43 -26.55 11.46 -5.78
C ASN A 43 -25.18 11.64 -6.45
N ARG A 44 -24.08 11.28 -5.79
CA ARG A 44 -22.73 11.34 -6.36
C ARG A 44 -22.38 10.14 -7.24
N ALA A 45 -23.06 9.02 -7.05
CA ALA A 45 -22.93 7.81 -7.86
C ALA A 45 -24.30 7.18 -8.07
N HIS A 46 -24.57 6.71 -9.29
CA HIS A 46 -25.82 6.05 -9.65
C HIS A 46 -25.71 4.52 -9.62
N ASN A 47 -24.50 3.97 -9.63
CA ASN A 47 -24.23 2.54 -9.64
C ASN A 47 -23.15 2.18 -8.64
N PHE A 48 -23.21 0.95 -8.10
CA PHE A 48 -22.19 0.42 -7.21
C PHE A 48 -20.75 0.57 -7.77
N TRP A 49 -20.55 0.27 -9.04
CA TRP A 49 -19.25 0.38 -9.70
C TRP A 49 -18.76 1.82 -9.89
N GLN A 50 -19.66 2.78 -10.05
CA GLN A 50 -19.31 4.20 -10.08
C GLN A 50 -18.83 4.70 -8.72
N TYR A 51 -19.37 4.13 -7.63
CA TYR A 51 -18.90 4.42 -6.28
C TYR A 51 -17.58 3.72 -5.96
N VAL A 52 -17.50 2.42 -6.22
CA VAL A 52 -16.34 1.60 -5.83
C VAL A 52 -15.14 1.81 -6.75
N GLY A 53 -15.35 2.09 -8.03
CA GLY A 53 -14.27 2.27 -9.00
C GLY A 53 -13.22 3.31 -8.61
N PRO A 54 -13.59 4.55 -8.24
CA PRO A 54 -12.65 5.56 -7.75
C PRO A 54 -11.90 5.11 -6.48
N LEU A 55 -12.56 4.36 -5.59
CA LEU A 55 -11.94 3.82 -4.36
C LEU A 55 -10.90 2.74 -4.69
N VAL A 56 -11.20 1.86 -5.63
CA VAL A 56 -10.24 0.86 -6.16
C VAL A 56 -9.03 1.57 -6.75
N PHE A 57 -9.28 2.55 -7.61
CA PHE A 57 -8.22 3.33 -8.24
C PHE A 57 -7.33 4.02 -7.19
N GLY A 58 -7.92 4.69 -6.21
CA GLY A 58 -7.18 5.34 -5.11
C GLY A 58 -6.37 4.34 -4.28
N THR A 59 -6.94 3.17 -3.96
CA THR A 59 -6.26 2.11 -3.21
C THR A 59 -5.03 1.60 -3.96
N VAL A 60 -5.19 1.27 -5.25
CA VAL A 60 -4.09 0.77 -6.08
C VAL A 60 -3.03 1.85 -6.29
N LEU A 61 -3.44 3.09 -6.57
CA LEU A 61 -2.52 4.21 -6.80
C LEU A 61 -1.65 4.49 -5.56
N VAL A 62 -2.27 4.64 -4.39
CA VAL A 62 -1.55 4.90 -3.13
C VAL A 62 -0.60 3.75 -2.79
N SER A 63 -1.07 2.51 -2.88
CA SER A 63 -0.28 1.33 -2.53
C SER A 63 0.88 1.11 -3.50
N ALA A 64 0.67 1.31 -4.81
CA ALA A 64 1.73 1.19 -5.82
C ALA A 64 2.82 2.25 -5.62
N LEU A 65 2.43 3.51 -5.39
CA LEU A 65 3.38 4.59 -5.12
C LEU A 65 4.19 4.33 -3.85
N SER A 66 3.52 3.90 -2.78
CA SER A 66 4.18 3.55 -1.51
C SER A 66 5.19 2.43 -1.71
N LEU A 67 4.81 1.40 -2.47
CA LEU A 67 5.70 0.28 -2.77
C LEU A 67 6.91 0.72 -3.59
N ILE A 68 6.71 1.55 -4.63
CA ILE A 68 7.82 2.05 -5.47
C ILE A 68 8.84 2.81 -4.62
N ILE A 69 8.37 3.71 -3.75
CA ILE A 69 9.26 4.49 -2.86
C ILE A 69 9.97 3.55 -1.88
N ALA A 70 9.22 2.68 -1.20
CA ALA A 70 9.77 1.80 -0.17
C ALA A 70 10.72 0.75 -0.73
N PHE A 71 10.43 0.19 -1.92
CA PHE A 71 11.19 -0.90 -2.52
C PHE A 71 12.67 -0.58 -2.67
N PHE A 72 12.99 0.50 -3.35
CA PHE A 72 14.40 0.85 -3.62
C PHE A 72 15.15 1.17 -2.34
N ILE A 73 14.52 1.90 -1.42
CA ILE A 73 15.12 2.28 -0.14
C ILE A 73 15.33 1.03 0.73
N SER A 74 14.32 0.16 0.84
CA SER A 74 14.38 -1.05 1.65
C SER A 74 15.45 -2.02 1.19
N ILE A 75 15.55 -2.25 -0.12
CA ILE A 75 16.58 -3.14 -0.67
C ILE A 75 17.97 -2.56 -0.43
N GLY A 76 18.16 -1.24 -0.61
CA GLY A 76 19.42 -0.58 -0.31
C GLY A 76 19.83 -0.73 1.16
N ILE A 77 18.89 -0.51 2.09
CA ILE A 77 19.14 -0.67 3.53
C ILE A 77 19.41 -2.14 3.88
N ALA A 78 18.65 -3.09 3.31
CA ALA A 78 18.84 -4.51 3.54
C ALA A 78 20.23 -4.98 3.09
N LEU A 79 20.69 -4.57 1.89
CA LEU A 79 22.05 -4.85 1.39
C LEU A 79 23.13 -4.19 2.24
N PHE A 80 22.89 -2.95 2.69
CA PHE A 80 23.83 -2.28 3.58
C PHE A 80 24.00 -3.05 4.89
N ILE A 81 22.91 -3.43 5.53
CA ILE A 81 22.93 -4.15 6.82
C ILE A 81 23.57 -5.53 6.67
N SER A 82 23.23 -6.27 5.60
CA SER A 82 23.68 -7.66 5.43
C SER A 82 25.14 -7.77 4.99
N HIS A 83 25.64 -6.85 4.13
CA HIS A 83 26.97 -7.04 3.48
C HIS A 83 27.96 -5.92 3.72
N TYR A 84 27.52 -4.67 4.02
CA TYR A 84 28.41 -3.52 4.16
C TYR A 84 28.67 -3.11 5.60
N ALA A 85 27.68 -3.20 6.47
CA ALA A 85 27.79 -2.72 7.84
C ALA A 85 28.71 -3.61 8.70
N PRO A 86 29.56 -3.04 9.56
CA PRO A 86 30.30 -3.82 10.54
C PRO A 86 29.33 -4.51 11.51
N LYS A 87 29.69 -5.69 12.01
CA LYS A 87 28.80 -6.58 12.80
C LYS A 87 28.02 -5.87 13.91
N LYS A 88 28.67 -4.98 14.67
CA LYS A 88 28.01 -4.23 15.76
C LYS A 88 26.92 -3.29 15.24
N LEU A 89 27.21 -2.57 14.15
CA LEU A 89 26.26 -1.65 13.52
C LEU A 89 25.12 -2.41 12.82
N ALA A 90 25.42 -3.50 12.13
CA ALA A 90 24.43 -4.36 11.50
C ALA A 90 23.41 -4.89 12.53
N THR A 91 23.88 -5.37 13.69
CA THR A 91 23.02 -5.84 14.77
C THR A 91 22.13 -4.71 15.31
N ALA A 92 22.70 -3.53 15.58
CA ALA A 92 21.93 -2.39 16.09
C ALA A 92 20.88 -1.91 15.08
N LEU A 93 21.24 -1.78 13.80
CA LEU A 93 20.30 -1.39 12.75
C LEU A 93 19.19 -2.43 12.54
N SER A 94 19.52 -3.73 12.65
CA SER A 94 18.53 -4.80 12.57
C SER A 94 17.48 -4.65 13.68
N TYR A 95 17.90 -4.44 14.93
CA TYR A 95 16.96 -4.22 16.03
C TYR A 95 16.08 -2.97 15.81
N VAL A 96 16.66 -1.88 15.30
CA VAL A 96 15.88 -0.68 14.99
C VAL A 96 14.83 -0.95 13.90
N VAL A 97 15.21 -1.64 12.83
CA VAL A 97 14.27 -2.00 11.74
C VAL A 97 13.15 -2.90 12.26
N ASP A 98 13.48 -3.93 13.06
CA ASP A 98 12.49 -4.85 13.60
C ASP A 98 11.56 -4.13 14.60
N LEU A 99 12.07 -3.19 15.40
CA LEU A 99 11.26 -2.34 16.28
C LEU A 99 10.30 -1.44 15.49
N LEU A 100 10.79 -0.80 14.43
CA LEU A 100 9.95 0.04 13.56
C LEU A 100 8.83 -0.76 12.87
N ALA A 101 9.10 -2.02 12.49
CA ALA A 101 8.08 -2.89 11.92
C ALA A 101 6.94 -3.21 12.89
N ALA A 102 7.20 -3.20 14.20
CA ALA A 102 6.24 -3.49 15.25
C ALA A 102 5.37 -2.28 15.66
N ILE A 103 5.68 -1.07 15.19
CA ILE A 103 4.92 0.13 15.52
C ILE A 103 3.50 0.04 14.95
N PRO A 104 2.44 0.31 15.76
CA PRO A 104 1.06 0.40 15.28
C PRO A 104 0.89 1.47 14.20
N SER A 105 0.11 1.18 13.16
CA SER A 105 -0.11 2.09 12.01
C SER A 105 -0.73 3.44 12.41
N VAL A 106 -1.54 3.46 13.48
CA VAL A 106 -2.12 4.69 14.04
C VAL A 106 -1.05 5.72 14.42
N ILE A 107 0.11 5.26 14.94
CA ILE A 107 1.21 6.17 15.31
C ILE A 107 1.80 6.81 14.05
N TYR A 108 1.98 6.05 12.97
CA TYR A 108 2.39 6.60 11.67
C TYR A 108 1.37 7.60 11.11
N GLY A 109 0.06 7.31 11.30
CA GLY A 109 -1.01 8.21 10.90
C GLY A 109 -0.99 9.53 11.68
N LEU A 110 -0.85 9.48 13.01
CA LEU A 110 -0.73 10.66 13.87
C LEU A 110 0.52 11.47 13.54
N TRP A 111 1.68 10.82 13.45
CA TRP A 111 2.92 11.47 13.05
C TRP A 111 2.81 12.11 11.67
N GLY A 112 2.25 11.36 10.70
CA GLY A 112 2.03 11.85 9.35
C GLY A 112 1.12 13.05 9.28
N GLY A 113 -0.04 12.98 9.96
CA GLY A 113 -1.04 14.07 9.97
C GLY A 113 -0.59 15.32 10.71
N LEU A 114 0.07 15.17 11.87
CA LEU A 114 0.42 16.30 12.73
C LEU A 114 1.79 16.91 12.41
N ILE A 115 2.76 16.10 12.01
CA ILE A 115 4.15 16.53 11.82
C ILE A 115 4.53 16.56 10.34
N LEU A 116 4.32 15.45 9.61
CA LEU A 116 4.78 15.36 8.24
C LEU A 116 3.97 16.24 7.30
N VAL A 117 2.65 16.30 7.43
CA VAL A 117 1.77 17.13 6.58
C VAL A 117 2.24 18.59 6.54
N PRO A 118 2.42 19.30 7.67
CA PRO A 118 2.93 20.67 7.63
C PRO A 118 4.40 20.75 7.18
N ALA A 119 5.24 19.78 7.54
CA ALA A 119 6.67 19.81 7.22
C ALA A 119 6.97 19.57 5.74
N ILE A 120 6.16 18.75 5.04
CA ILE A 120 6.36 18.40 3.64
C ILE A 120 5.76 19.43 2.67
N GLN A 121 4.93 20.34 3.17
CA GLN A 121 4.25 21.35 2.35
C GLN A 121 5.19 22.19 1.47
N PRO A 122 6.34 22.70 1.96
CA PRO A 122 7.28 23.45 1.12
C PRO A 122 7.82 22.60 -0.05
N VAL A 123 8.04 21.30 0.19
CA VAL A 123 8.52 20.36 -0.83
C VAL A 123 7.46 20.17 -1.91
N TRP A 124 6.20 19.94 -1.53
CA TRP A 124 5.10 19.80 -2.48
C TRP A 124 4.84 21.09 -3.26
N ASN A 125 4.96 22.25 -2.62
CA ASN A 125 4.87 23.55 -3.28
C ASN A 125 5.96 23.72 -4.34
N TRP A 126 7.19 23.27 -4.04
CA TRP A 126 8.29 23.27 -5.00
C TRP A 126 7.98 22.35 -6.20
N PHE A 127 7.52 21.12 -5.96
CA PHE A 127 7.12 20.20 -7.02
C PHE A 127 5.97 20.79 -7.87
N ALA A 128 4.93 21.31 -7.23
CA ALA A 128 3.80 21.93 -7.92
C ALA A 128 4.21 23.16 -8.77
N LYS A 129 5.24 23.91 -8.34
CA LYS A 129 5.74 25.08 -9.05
C LYS A 129 6.58 24.70 -10.27
N TYR A 130 7.50 23.75 -10.11
CA TYR A 130 8.51 23.45 -11.14
C TYR A 130 8.15 22.26 -12.03
N LEU A 131 7.34 21.29 -11.55
CA LEU A 131 6.94 20.10 -12.28
C LEU A 131 5.46 20.10 -12.69
N ARG A 132 4.79 21.25 -12.66
CA ARG A 132 3.38 21.38 -13.06
C ARG A 132 3.10 20.89 -14.48
N TRP A 133 4.06 20.99 -15.38
CA TRP A 133 3.96 20.50 -16.76
C TRP A 133 3.75 18.99 -16.87
N THR A 134 4.09 18.22 -15.84
CA THR A 134 3.92 16.75 -15.83
C THR A 134 2.47 16.30 -15.58
N TYR A 135 1.49 17.20 -15.41
CA TYR A 135 0.11 16.91 -15.05
C TYR A 135 -0.05 16.15 -13.69
N ILE A 136 0.91 15.29 -13.33
CA ILE A 136 0.92 14.49 -12.11
C ILE A 136 1.09 15.37 -10.87
N PHE A 137 1.97 16.37 -10.97
CA PHE A 137 2.27 17.35 -9.92
C PHE A 137 1.49 18.66 -10.07
N ASP A 138 0.42 18.67 -10.87
CA ASP A 138 -0.49 19.81 -10.96
C ASP A 138 -1.26 19.94 -9.64
N GLY A 139 -0.67 20.67 -8.71
CA GLY A 139 -1.27 21.04 -7.44
C GLY A 139 -2.02 22.34 -7.57
N SER A 140 -3.20 22.42 -7.00
CA SER A 140 -4.01 23.64 -6.98
C SER A 140 -3.48 24.64 -5.95
N LEU A 141 -2.33 25.24 -6.23
CA LEU A 141 -1.78 26.32 -5.36
C LEU A 141 -2.63 27.61 -5.41
N ASN A 142 -3.53 27.72 -6.39
CA ASN A 142 -4.31 28.94 -6.64
C ASN A 142 -5.83 28.67 -6.77
N ASP A 143 -6.34 27.52 -6.37
CA ASP A 143 -7.76 27.22 -6.39
C ASP A 143 -8.38 27.49 -5.02
N PRO A 144 -9.11 28.60 -4.83
CA PRO A 144 -9.73 28.94 -3.54
C PRO A 144 -10.79 27.92 -3.10
N SER A 145 -11.29 27.08 -4.01
CA SER A 145 -12.26 26.03 -3.71
C SER A 145 -11.62 24.79 -3.09
N VAL A 146 -10.33 24.65 -3.17
CA VAL A 146 -9.51 23.64 -2.47
C VAL A 146 -8.83 24.34 -1.30
N ALA A 147 -9.64 24.93 -0.43
CA ALA A 147 -9.17 25.40 0.85
C ALA A 147 -8.56 24.22 1.60
N ASP A 148 -7.41 24.44 2.18
CA ASP A 148 -6.71 23.59 3.11
C ASP A 148 -5.71 22.62 2.52
N SER A 149 -4.51 23.12 2.47
CA SER A 149 -3.25 22.38 2.52
C SER A 149 -2.99 21.39 1.38
N PRO A 150 -2.13 21.74 0.41
CA PRO A 150 -1.70 20.81 -0.65
C PRO A 150 -0.95 19.58 -0.11
N SER A 151 -0.88 19.43 1.20
CA SER A 151 -0.16 18.36 1.89
C SER A 151 -1.03 17.19 2.33
N ARG A 152 -2.38 17.32 2.33
CA ARG A 152 -3.31 16.21 2.60
C ARG A 152 -3.69 15.46 1.33
N THR A 153 -2.70 14.96 0.62
CA THR A 153 -2.79 14.44 -0.73
C THR A 153 -2.33 12.99 -0.83
N VAL A 154 -2.59 12.37 -1.96
CA VAL A 154 -2.10 11.02 -2.29
C VAL A 154 -0.59 10.91 -2.14
N ALA A 155 0.18 11.94 -2.56
CA ALA A 155 1.64 11.93 -2.43
C ALA A 155 2.09 11.82 -0.97
N THR A 156 1.49 12.60 -0.07
CA THR A 156 1.84 12.55 1.36
C THR A 156 1.49 11.21 1.99
N VAL A 157 0.31 10.67 1.68
CA VAL A 157 -0.08 9.34 2.17
C VAL A 157 0.87 8.28 1.65
N ALA A 158 1.24 8.34 0.36
CA ALA A 158 2.19 7.39 -0.23
C ALA A 158 3.54 7.40 0.48
N VAL A 159 4.04 8.58 0.89
CA VAL A 159 5.28 8.69 1.68
C VAL A 159 5.12 8.06 3.07
N VAL A 160 4.03 8.34 3.77
CA VAL A 160 3.79 7.76 5.11
C VAL A 160 3.66 6.24 5.05
N LEU A 161 2.90 5.74 4.08
CA LEU A 161 2.79 4.29 3.88
C LEU A 161 4.13 3.68 3.47
N ALA A 162 4.93 4.37 2.64
CA ALA A 162 6.27 3.91 2.29
C ALA A 162 7.15 3.77 3.55
N VAL A 163 7.16 4.76 4.44
CA VAL A 163 7.89 4.69 5.71
C VAL A 163 7.41 3.53 6.58
N MET A 164 6.10 3.26 6.59
CA MET A 164 5.51 2.17 7.37
C MET A 164 5.85 0.76 6.83
N ILE A 165 5.88 0.58 5.49
CA ILE A 165 6.18 -0.73 4.89
C ILE A 165 7.68 -0.96 4.70
N LEU A 166 8.50 0.09 4.70
CA LEU A 166 9.95 0.04 4.54
C LEU A 166 10.62 -0.92 5.52
N PRO A 167 10.37 -0.88 6.85
CA PRO A 167 11.01 -1.79 7.78
C PRO A 167 10.64 -3.26 7.54
N ILE A 168 9.42 -3.53 7.12
CA ILE A 168 8.96 -4.90 6.83
C ILE A 168 9.71 -5.47 5.62
N ILE A 169 9.78 -4.71 4.52
CA ILE A 169 10.50 -5.14 3.31
C ILE A 169 12.00 -5.28 3.62
N THR A 170 12.57 -4.35 4.40
CA THR A 170 13.99 -4.37 4.79
C THR A 170 14.33 -5.60 5.62
N SER A 171 13.54 -5.88 6.68
CA SER A 171 13.78 -7.00 7.59
C SER A 171 13.77 -8.34 6.84
N VAL A 172 12.72 -8.60 6.06
CA VAL A 172 12.59 -9.85 5.30
C VAL A 172 13.68 -9.96 4.22
N SER A 173 13.96 -8.88 3.48
CA SER A 173 15.00 -8.90 2.43
C SER A 173 16.40 -9.11 3.02
N ARG A 174 16.71 -8.46 4.16
CA ARG A 174 17.97 -8.66 4.90
C ARG A 174 18.16 -10.13 5.27
N ASP A 175 17.14 -10.76 5.85
CA ASP A 175 17.22 -12.15 6.30
C ASP A 175 17.45 -13.10 5.11
N ILE A 176 16.88 -12.82 3.97
CA ILE A 176 17.10 -13.58 2.74
C ILE A 176 18.52 -13.37 2.21
N PHE A 177 19.03 -12.15 2.17
CA PHE A 177 20.41 -11.88 1.75
C PHE A 177 21.44 -12.56 2.65
N MET A 178 21.17 -12.65 3.94
CA MET A 178 22.05 -13.36 4.89
C MET A 178 22.04 -14.89 4.71
N GLN A 179 21.06 -15.45 3.99
CA GLN A 179 20.99 -16.88 3.67
C GLN A 179 21.76 -17.23 2.40
N THR A 180 22.35 -16.26 1.69
CA THR A 180 23.16 -16.53 0.51
C THR A 180 24.34 -17.46 0.87
N PRO A 181 24.55 -18.57 0.11
CA PRO A 181 25.64 -19.48 0.40
C PRO A 181 27.00 -18.80 0.28
N ARG A 182 27.81 -18.85 1.33
CA ARG A 182 29.15 -18.22 1.38
C ARG A 182 30.07 -18.67 0.26
N LEU A 183 29.97 -19.92 -0.17
CA LEU A 183 30.74 -20.45 -1.30
C LEU A 183 30.49 -19.70 -2.61
N GLN A 184 29.26 -19.20 -2.83
CA GLN A 184 28.95 -18.41 -4.03
C GLN A 184 29.57 -17.01 -3.95
N GLU A 185 29.56 -16.41 -2.75
CA GLU A 185 30.19 -15.11 -2.51
C GLU A 185 31.72 -15.19 -2.65
N GLU A 186 32.34 -16.20 -2.02
CA GLU A 186 33.78 -16.45 -2.07
C GLU A 186 34.25 -16.81 -3.48
N ALA A 187 33.47 -17.58 -4.22
CA ALA A 187 33.79 -17.90 -5.61
C ALA A 187 33.79 -16.64 -6.51
N ALA A 188 32.82 -15.75 -6.34
CA ALA A 188 32.78 -14.51 -7.10
C ALA A 188 34.01 -13.61 -6.77
N ILE A 189 34.37 -13.49 -5.48
CA ILE A 189 35.55 -12.73 -5.04
C ILE A 189 36.85 -13.40 -5.54
N GLY A 190 36.93 -14.74 -5.49
CA GLY A 190 38.06 -15.50 -5.97
C GLY A 190 38.34 -15.34 -7.47
N LEU A 191 37.30 -15.06 -8.27
CA LEU A 191 37.39 -14.68 -9.69
C LEU A 191 37.76 -13.21 -9.93
N GLY A 192 38.02 -12.44 -8.86
CA GLY A 192 38.43 -11.05 -8.95
C GLY A 192 37.25 -10.05 -8.96
N ALA A 193 36.02 -10.47 -8.66
CA ALA A 193 34.88 -9.58 -8.59
C ALA A 193 35.02 -8.60 -7.39
N THR A 194 34.65 -7.34 -7.62
CA THR A 194 34.47 -6.37 -6.56
C THR A 194 33.27 -6.75 -5.67
N LYS A 195 33.20 -6.18 -4.47
CA LYS A 195 32.10 -6.45 -3.53
C LYS A 195 30.71 -6.18 -4.13
N TRP A 196 30.59 -5.14 -4.93
CA TRP A 196 29.35 -4.81 -5.63
C TRP A 196 29.00 -5.81 -6.75
N GLU A 197 30.01 -6.27 -7.48
CA GLU A 197 29.82 -7.32 -8.51
C GLU A 197 29.46 -8.64 -7.87
N MET A 198 30.08 -9.03 -6.75
CA MET A 198 29.67 -10.19 -5.97
C MET A 198 28.19 -10.10 -5.56
N ILE A 199 27.72 -8.95 -5.05
CA ILE A 199 26.31 -8.76 -4.70
C ILE A 199 25.41 -8.94 -5.92
N LYS A 200 25.78 -8.40 -7.09
CA LYS A 200 25.00 -8.55 -8.33
C LYS A 200 24.99 -9.98 -8.86
N LEU A 201 26.08 -10.70 -8.72
CA LEU A 201 26.26 -12.04 -9.32
C LEU A 201 25.78 -13.17 -8.41
N ALA A 202 25.88 -13.02 -7.10
CA ALA A 202 25.54 -14.06 -6.13
C ALA A 202 24.30 -13.69 -5.30
N VAL A 203 24.32 -12.53 -4.58
CA VAL A 203 23.30 -12.20 -3.57
C VAL A 203 21.95 -11.84 -4.19
N LEU A 204 21.92 -10.93 -5.16
CA LEU A 204 20.67 -10.49 -5.79
C LEU A 204 19.96 -11.59 -6.57
N PRO A 205 20.65 -12.42 -7.38
CA PRO A 205 19.99 -13.55 -8.06
C PRO A 205 19.44 -14.58 -7.08
N PHE A 206 20.20 -14.93 -6.03
CA PHE A 206 19.75 -15.83 -4.97
C PHE A 206 18.53 -15.25 -4.23
N GLY A 207 18.57 -13.97 -3.88
CA GLY A 207 17.51 -13.28 -3.14
C GLY A 207 16.28 -12.88 -3.95
N LYS A 208 16.27 -13.04 -5.28
CA LYS A 208 15.23 -12.50 -6.17
C LYS A 208 13.80 -12.89 -5.77
N SER A 209 13.56 -14.18 -5.55
CA SER A 209 12.23 -14.68 -5.13
C SER A 209 11.81 -14.15 -3.78
N GLY A 210 12.76 -14.02 -2.87
CA GLY A 210 12.53 -13.50 -1.54
C GLY A 210 12.27 -11.99 -1.52
N ILE A 211 12.98 -11.21 -2.34
CA ILE A 211 12.72 -9.77 -2.51
C ILE A 211 11.28 -9.54 -2.99
N VAL A 212 10.82 -10.33 -3.98
CA VAL A 212 9.44 -10.25 -4.45
C VAL A 212 8.46 -10.58 -3.33
N SER A 213 8.72 -11.64 -2.57
CA SER A 213 7.87 -12.03 -1.42
C SER A 213 7.83 -10.96 -0.33
N ALA A 214 8.97 -10.35 0.02
CA ALA A 214 9.04 -9.24 0.97
C ALA A 214 8.24 -8.03 0.48
N SER A 215 8.36 -7.71 -0.80
CA SER A 215 7.62 -6.59 -1.43
C SER A 215 6.11 -6.84 -1.42
N MET A 216 5.68 -8.09 -1.65
CA MET A 216 4.26 -8.45 -1.60
C MET A 216 3.70 -8.39 -0.19
N LEU A 217 4.49 -8.74 0.83
CA LEU A 217 4.10 -8.58 2.23
C LEU A 217 3.89 -7.09 2.56
N GLY A 218 4.80 -6.22 2.14
CA GLY A 218 4.65 -4.77 2.27
C GLY A 218 3.44 -4.22 1.51
N LEU A 219 3.23 -4.67 0.26
CA LEU A 219 2.09 -4.25 -0.55
C LEU A 219 0.76 -4.69 0.05
N GLY A 220 0.66 -5.93 0.55
CA GLY A 220 -0.54 -6.42 1.21
C GLY A 220 -0.92 -5.56 2.42
N ARG A 221 0.07 -5.12 3.20
CA ARG A 221 -0.14 -4.17 4.30
C ARG A 221 -0.61 -2.81 3.80
N ALA A 222 -0.01 -2.26 2.73
CA ALA A 222 -0.39 -0.96 2.18
C ALA A 222 -1.81 -0.96 1.59
N LEU A 223 -2.24 -2.04 0.93
CA LEU A 223 -3.59 -2.19 0.35
C LEU A 223 -4.69 -2.16 1.42
N GLY A 224 -4.42 -2.72 2.61
CA GLY A 224 -5.37 -2.79 3.72
C GLY A 224 -5.24 -1.63 4.73
N GLU A 225 -4.36 -0.65 4.49
CA GLU A 225 -4.14 0.40 5.48
C GLU A 225 -5.33 1.32 5.60
N THR A 226 -5.79 1.46 6.82
CA THR A 226 -7.04 2.14 7.17
C THR A 226 -6.77 3.45 7.90
N MET A 227 -6.15 3.37 9.10
CA MET A 227 -6.06 4.49 10.04
C MET A 227 -5.06 5.55 9.60
N ALA A 228 -3.89 5.15 9.09
CA ALA A 228 -2.91 6.12 8.62
C ALA A 228 -3.45 6.92 7.43
N VAL A 229 -4.16 6.26 6.50
CA VAL A 229 -4.79 6.93 5.35
C VAL A 229 -5.90 7.86 5.81
N LEU A 230 -6.80 7.40 6.68
CA LEU A 230 -7.94 8.18 7.19
C LEU A 230 -7.49 9.48 7.88
N MET A 231 -6.39 9.45 8.62
CA MET A 231 -5.89 10.61 9.36
C MET A 231 -5.21 11.66 8.45
N ILE A 232 -4.72 11.25 7.29
CA ILE A 232 -3.89 12.10 6.44
C ILE A 232 -4.63 12.55 5.18
N LEU A 233 -5.32 11.64 4.49
CA LEU A 233 -5.92 11.89 3.19
C LEU A 233 -7.23 12.69 3.31
N SER A 234 -7.35 13.77 2.55
CA SER A 234 -8.65 14.41 2.32
C SER A 234 -9.45 13.57 1.32
N PRO A 235 -10.64 13.05 1.71
CA PRO A 235 -11.39 12.11 0.90
C PRO A 235 -12.00 12.75 -0.35
N GLY A 236 -11.99 11.99 -1.47
CA GLY A 236 -12.65 12.34 -2.72
C GLY A 236 -13.00 11.08 -3.51
N LEU A 237 -13.99 11.17 -4.39
CA LEU A 237 -14.50 10.07 -5.21
C LEU A 237 -14.28 10.35 -6.69
N THR A 238 -13.03 10.61 -7.10
CA THR A 238 -12.69 10.89 -8.50
C THR A 238 -11.54 10.02 -8.99
N TYR A 239 -11.49 9.78 -10.29
CA TYR A 239 -10.33 9.14 -10.94
C TYR A 239 -9.30 10.22 -11.25
N SER A 240 -8.36 10.44 -10.33
CA SER A 240 -7.33 11.46 -10.53
C SER A 240 -5.94 10.89 -10.25
N ILE A 241 -5.03 11.10 -11.22
CA ILE A 241 -3.60 10.83 -11.08
C ILE A 241 -2.83 12.04 -10.57
N LYS A 242 -3.51 13.13 -10.21
CA LYS A 242 -2.90 14.34 -9.64
C LYS A 242 -2.52 14.08 -8.19
N LEU A 243 -1.24 13.86 -7.95
CA LEU A 243 -0.73 13.43 -6.64
C LEU A 243 -0.76 14.51 -5.57
N LEU A 244 -0.72 15.79 -5.98
CA LEU A 244 -0.66 16.96 -5.08
C LEU A 244 -2.00 17.67 -4.94
N ARG A 245 -3.10 17.10 -5.43
CA ARG A 245 -4.43 17.67 -5.29
C ARG A 245 -5.20 16.95 -4.19
N ALA A 246 -5.68 17.72 -3.22
CA ALA A 246 -6.52 17.21 -2.12
C ALA A 246 -7.93 16.87 -2.61
N SER A 247 -8.67 16.06 -1.85
CA SER A 247 -10.08 15.71 -2.07
C SER A 247 -10.39 15.10 -3.46
N GLN A 248 -9.42 14.37 -4.03
CA GLN A 248 -9.60 13.69 -5.32
C GLN A 248 -9.82 12.19 -5.15
N ASN A 249 -9.02 11.55 -4.33
CA ASN A 249 -8.99 10.10 -4.16
C ASN A 249 -9.27 9.69 -2.72
N GLN A 250 -9.71 8.45 -2.56
CA GLN A 250 -9.83 7.78 -1.26
C GLN A 250 -9.51 6.30 -1.42
N THR A 251 -9.09 5.64 -0.33
CA THR A 251 -8.90 4.18 -0.35
C THR A 251 -10.14 3.47 0.19
N ILE A 252 -10.34 2.22 -0.25
CA ILE A 252 -11.46 1.39 0.19
C ILE A 252 -11.47 1.23 1.71
N ALA A 253 -10.34 0.83 2.30
CA ALA A 253 -10.26 0.56 3.74
C ALA A 253 -10.53 1.82 4.58
N ALA A 254 -9.96 2.97 4.20
CA ALA A 254 -10.21 4.24 4.89
C ALA A 254 -11.65 4.72 4.70
N ASN A 255 -12.25 4.50 3.53
CA ASN A 255 -13.64 4.84 3.28
C ASN A 255 -14.60 4.03 4.15
N ILE A 256 -14.40 2.71 4.25
CA ILE A 256 -15.21 1.85 5.13
C ILE A 256 -15.09 2.32 6.58
N ALA A 257 -13.86 2.57 7.07
CA ALA A 257 -13.65 3.01 8.45
C ALA A 257 -14.29 4.38 8.77
N ALA A 258 -14.31 5.28 7.78
CA ALA A 258 -14.93 6.59 7.94
C ALA A 258 -16.46 6.54 8.00
N GLN A 259 -17.07 5.72 7.15
CA GLN A 259 -18.51 5.75 6.93
C GLN A 259 -19.29 4.67 7.68
N TYR A 260 -18.65 3.53 8.01
CA TYR A 260 -19.31 2.42 8.67
C TYR A 260 -19.97 2.77 10.01
N PRO A 261 -19.36 3.61 10.89
CA PRO A 261 -19.97 3.95 12.17
C PRO A 261 -21.29 4.72 12.08
N GLU A 262 -21.51 5.44 10.98
CA GLU A 262 -22.69 6.28 10.71
C GLU A 262 -23.60 5.67 9.65
N ALA A 263 -23.28 4.46 9.15
CA ALA A 263 -24.01 3.84 8.05
C ALA A 263 -25.37 3.31 8.50
N ASP A 264 -26.42 3.61 7.73
CA ASP A 264 -27.73 2.98 7.92
C ASP A 264 -27.63 1.47 7.72
N PRO A 265 -28.19 0.64 8.64
CA PRO A 265 -28.13 -0.80 8.55
C PRO A 265 -28.70 -1.38 7.26
N ASN A 266 -29.71 -0.75 6.68
CA ASN A 266 -30.43 -1.25 5.50
C ASN A 266 -29.82 -0.77 4.17
N ILE A 267 -29.13 0.37 4.18
CA ILE A 267 -28.63 1.05 2.98
C ILE A 267 -27.09 1.07 2.96
N GLY A 268 -26.48 1.64 4.00
CA GLY A 268 -25.05 1.88 4.06
C GLY A 268 -24.23 0.62 4.32
N VAL A 269 -24.68 -0.23 5.26
CA VAL A 269 -23.94 -1.43 5.66
C VAL A 269 -23.77 -2.41 4.49
N PRO A 270 -24.80 -2.75 3.68
CA PRO A 270 -24.62 -3.60 2.51
C PRO A 270 -23.62 -3.03 1.50
N VAL A 271 -23.65 -1.70 1.25
CA VAL A 271 -22.70 -1.04 0.34
C VAL A 271 -21.28 -1.17 0.86
N MET A 272 -21.04 -0.98 2.17
CA MET A 272 -19.72 -1.14 2.78
C MET A 272 -19.21 -2.58 2.71
N ILE A 273 -20.08 -3.56 2.96
CA ILE A 273 -19.73 -4.98 2.84
C ILE A 273 -19.38 -5.34 1.39
N GLY A 274 -20.15 -4.85 0.42
CA GLY A 274 -19.83 -5.01 -0.99
C GLY A 274 -18.49 -4.39 -1.38
N THR A 275 -18.18 -3.21 -0.84
CA THR A 275 -16.88 -2.54 -1.03
C THR A 275 -15.74 -3.35 -0.41
N GLY A 276 -15.97 -3.96 0.78
CA GLY A 276 -15.03 -4.87 1.42
C GLY A 276 -14.77 -6.14 0.61
N LEU A 277 -15.82 -6.71 -0.03
CA LEU A 277 -15.65 -7.82 -0.96
C LEU A 277 -14.74 -7.47 -2.14
N VAL A 278 -14.92 -6.29 -2.72
CA VAL A 278 -14.06 -5.82 -3.82
C VAL A 278 -12.61 -5.70 -3.37
N LEU A 279 -12.36 -5.16 -2.16
CA LEU A 279 -10.99 -5.11 -1.60
C LEU A 279 -10.41 -6.51 -1.42
N PHE A 280 -11.20 -7.45 -0.92
CA PHE A 280 -10.78 -8.85 -0.76
C PHE A 280 -10.36 -9.47 -2.10
N VAL A 281 -11.17 -9.28 -3.15
CA VAL A 281 -10.88 -9.78 -4.50
C VAL A 281 -9.60 -9.14 -5.06
N ILE A 282 -9.42 -7.83 -4.89
CA ILE A 282 -8.21 -7.13 -5.37
C ILE A 282 -6.97 -7.65 -4.66
N THR A 283 -7.01 -7.78 -3.34
CA THR A 283 -5.86 -8.29 -2.58
C THR A 283 -5.54 -9.74 -2.97
N PHE A 284 -6.56 -10.56 -3.20
CA PHE A 284 -6.37 -11.93 -3.70
C PHE A 284 -5.71 -11.95 -5.08
N LEU A 285 -6.20 -11.13 -6.04
CA LEU A 285 -5.65 -11.05 -7.39
C LEU A 285 -4.20 -10.54 -7.38
N VAL A 286 -3.90 -9.51 -6.60
CA VAL A 286 -2.54 -8.98 -6.47
C VAL A 286 -1.59 -10.05 -5.92
N ASN A 287 -1.99 -10.75 -4.86
CA ASN A 287 -1.18 -11.83 -4.29
C ASN A 287 -1.01 -13.01 -5.27
N PHE A 288 -2.04 -13.34 -6.03
CA PHE A 288 -1.97 -14.40 -7.04
C PHE A 288 -1.00 -14.05 -8.18
N VAL A 289 -1.08 -12.83 -8.72
CA VAL A 289 -0.17 -12.33 -9.75
C VAL A 289 1.27 -12.32 -9.24
N ALA A 290 1.48 -11.84 -8.03
CA ALA A 290 2.78 -11.81 -7.38
C ALA A 290 3.40 -13.20 -7.25
N ARG A 291 2.61 -14.19 -6.80
CA ARG A 291 3.06 -15.59 -6.70
C ARG A 291 3.50 -16.14 -8.05
N LYS A 292 2.75 -15.88 -9.13
CA LYS A 292 3.14 -16.29 -10.47
C LYS A 292 4.44 -15.64 -10.96
N ILE A 293 4.66 -14.37 -10.60
CA ILE A 293 5.93 -13.69 -10.91
C ILE A 293 7.08 -14.34 -10.16
N THR A 294 6.89 -14.69 -8.88
CA THR A 294 7.92 -15.35 -8.06
C THR A 294 8.27 -16.73 -8.60
N GLU A 295 7.28 -17.54 -8.99
CA GLU A 295 7.49 -18.88 -9.58
C GLU A 295 8.31 -18.80 -10.88
N LYS A 296 8.01 -17.84 -11.77
CA LYS A 296 8.80 -17.62 -12.99
C LYS A 296 10.20 -17.06 -12.73
N ALA A 297 10.43 -16.42 -11.60
CA ALA A 297 11.74 -15.87 -11.26
C ALA A 297 12.67 -16.89 -10.60
N SER A 298 12.13 -18.03 -10.13
CA SER A 298 12.86 -19.14 -9.52
C SER A 298 13.07 -20.33 -10.49
N ALA A 299 12.41 -20.33 -11.64
CA ALA A 299 12.64 -21.26 -12.74
C ALA A 299 13.69 -20.72 -13.71
#